data_52579ff83db6fe531488517791986b56
#
_entry.id   52579ff83db6fe531488517791986b56
#
_cell.length_a   1.000
_cell.length_b   1.000
_cell.length_c   1.000
_cell.angle_alpha   90.00
_cell.angle_beta   90.00
_cell.angle_gamma   90.00
#
_symmetry.space_group_name_H-M   'P 1'
#
loop_
_entity.id
_entity.type
_entity.pdbx_description
1 polymer ?
#
loop_
_entity_poly.entity_id
_entity_poly.type
_entity_poly.pdbx_seq_one_letter_code
_entity_poly.pdbx_strand_id
1 'polypeptide(L)'
;MINTLWLFMFLIAIFSSLLQFLFNNDVEVFSLIVGAIFKNAQVAVEISLGLIGILSFWLGILKIIEETGIAQKISKKLSPLFKIIMKDVPENSPAISTIVLNMSANFLGLDNAATPVGLKAMEQLQTYNTKKDEASDAQILFMILNASSITFIPITILMYRAQMGALRPTDVFIPILIATSVSTLVGFLSVAIKQRINLKNKILLKWILGFVLFILLTSIGFLAVDYEKRLQISSIIGNLILILLIGIVMLTAIKQKVKAYELFIDGAKEGFNIAIKIIPYLVSMLVAIGVLRASGFLDIIINAIKYLGNSLNINVSFVDALPTAIIKPFSGSGARAMMIETMQTFGADSFPAFCSSVIQGSTETTFYVLTVYFGAINISKTRYALKYALFSDLAGIFAAIFVSYMFYSN
;
A
#
# COMPACT_ATOMS: atom_id res chain seq x y z
N MET A 1 6.43 -15.25 -10.42
CA MET A 1 5.10 -15.15 -9.80
C MET A 1 4.21 -14.16 -10.53
N ILE A 2 4.55 -12.85 -10.67
CA ILE A 2 3.75 -11.90 -11.44
C ILE A 2 3.55 -12.31 -12.91
N ASN A 3 4.60 -12.85 -13.55
CA ASN A 3 4.53 -13.39 -14.90
C ASN A 3 3.48 -14.50 -15.02
N THR A 4 3.46 -15.44 -14.07
CA THR A 4 2.49 -16.54 -14.03
C THR A 4 1.07 -16.03 -13.84
N LEU A 5 0.88 -15.04 -12.95
CA LEU A 5 -0.42 -14.41 -12.71
C LEU A 5 -0.92 -13.70 -13.98
N TRP A 6 -0.08 -12.91 -14.62
CA TRP A 6 -0.40 -12.17 -15.85
C TRP A 6 -0.77 -13.09 -17.00
N LEU A 7 0.02 -14.14 -17.24
CA LEU A 7 -0.29 -15.18 -18.24
C LEU A 7 -1.61 -15.89 -17.91
N PHE A 8 -1.83 -16.23 -16.64
CA PHE A 8 -3.06 -16.87 -16.17
C PHE A 8 -4.29 -16.02 -16.46
N MET A 9 -4.24 -14.70 -16.25
CA MET A 9 -5.36 -13.80 -16.53
C MET A 9 -5.77 -13.84 -18.00
N PHE A 10 -4.81 -13.82 -18.94
CA PHE A 10 -5.11 -13.91 -20.37
C PHE A 10 -5.62 -15.30 -20.76
N LEU A 11 -4.94 -16.36 -20.30
CA LEU A 11 -5.30 -17.74 -20.69
C LEU A 11 -6.70 -18.10 -20.20
N ILE A 12 -7.04 -17.73 -18.95
CA ILE A 12 -8.36 -18.01 -18.39
C ILE A 12 -9.45 -17.17 -19.05
N ALA A 13 -9.15 -15.93 -19.43
CA ALA A 13 -10.08 -15.09 -20.17
C ALA A 13 -10.36 -15.66 -21.56
N ILE A 14 -9.33 -16.10 -22.30
CA ILE A 14 -9.48 -16.77 -23.58
C ILE A 14 -10.30 -18.06 -23.44
N PHE A 15 -9.98 -18.87 -22.43
CA PHE A 15 -10.72 -20.11 -22.16
C PHE A 15 -12.19 -19.83 -21.82
N SER A 16 -12.47 -18.85 -20.95
CA SER A 16 -13.84 -18.43 -20.61
C SER A 16 -14.62 -17.97 -21.85
N SER A 17 -14.00 -17.18 -22.73
CA SER A 17 -14.66 -16.69 -23.94
C SER A 17 -14.96 -17.82 -24.93
N LEU A 18 -14.05 -18.78 -25.06
CA LEU A 18 -14.29 -19.98 -25.89
C LEU A 18 -15.46 -20.82 -25.34
N LEU A 19 -15.56 -20.98 -24.03
CA LEU A 19 -16.72 -21.68 -23.43
C LEU A 19 -18.02 -20.94 -23.69
N GLN A 20 -18.08 -19.61 -23.54
CA GLN A 20 -19.27 -18.82 -23.84
C GLN A 20 -19.67 -18.93 -25.32
N PHE A 21 -18.70 -18.88 -26.23
CA PHE A 21 -18.95 -19.08 -27.65
C PHE A 21 -19.53 -20.48 -27.93
N LEU A 22 -18.92 -21.53 -27.38
CA LEU A 22 -19.33 -22.93 -27.67
C LEU A 22 -20.66 -23.32 -27.03
N PHE A 23 -20.93 -22.88 -25.80
CA PHE A 23 -22.12 -23.31 -25.05
C PHE A 23 -23.28 -22.32 -25.14
N ASN A 24 -23.00 -21.01 -25.26
CA ASN A 24 -24.03 -19.97 -25.27
C ASN A 24 -24.21 -19.34 -26.67
N ASN A 25 -23.42 -19.74 -27.69
CA ASN A 25 -23.34 -19.11 -29.00
C ASN A 25 -23.07 -17.60 -28.96
N ASP A 26 -22.36 -17.14 -27.92
CA ASP A 26 -22.02 -15.72 -27.72
C ASP A 26 -20.81 -15.34 -28.61
N VAL A 27 -21.10 -14.79 -29.78
CA VAL A 27 -20.08 -14.30 -30.73
C VAL A 27 -19.53 -12.94 -30.31
N GLU A 28 -20.29 -12.16 -29.55
CA GLU A 28 -19.94 -10.79 -29.16
C GLU A 28 -18.79 -10.75 -28.15
N VAL A 29 -18.60 -11.82 -27.36
CA VAL A 29 -17.53 -11.91 -26.38
C VAL A 29 -16.14 -11.63 -26.96
N PHE A 30 -15.86 -12.05 -28.19
CA PHE A 30 -14.57 -11.77 -28.84
C PHE A 30 -14.40 -10.29 -29.17
N SER A 31 -15.45 -9.63 -29.64
CA SER A 31 -15.48 -8.19 -29.89
C SER A 31 -15.29 -7.40 -28.60
N LEU A 32 -15.96 -7.81 -27.51
CA LEU A 32 -15.82 -7.20 -26.19
C LEU A 32 -14.39 -7.29 -25.66
N ILE A 33 -13.74 -8.46 -25.81
CA ILE A 33 -12.33 -8.66 -25.39
C ILE A 33 -11.38 -7.77 -26.19
N VAL A 34 -11.52 -7.75 -27.52
CA VAL A 34 -10.67 -6.90 -28.38
C VAL A 34 -10.91 -5.42 -28.08
N GLY A 35 -12.16 -5.02 -27.89
CA GLY A 35 -12.51 -3.66 -27.49
C GLY A 35 -11.91 -3.30 -26.13
N ALA A 36 -11.92 -4.23 -25.17
CA ALA A 36 -11.31 -4.03 -23.85
C ALA A 36 -9.78 -3.86 -23.95
N ILE A 37 -9.09 -4.58 -24.83
CA ILE A 37 -7.64 -4.40 -25.06
C ILE A 37 -7.32 -2.97 -25.49
N PHE A 38 -7.98 -2.46 -26.54
CA PHE A 38 -7.71 -1.13 -27.05
C PHE A 38 -8.10 -0.04 -26.04
N LYS A 39 -9.30 -0.14 -25.46
CA LYS A 39 -9.79 0.82 -24.47
C LYS A 39 -8.86 0.91 -23.25
N ASN A 40 -8.51 -0.22 -22.64
CA ASN A 40 -7.68 -0.21 -21.43
C ASN A 40 -6.22 0.20 -21.71
N ALA A 41 -5.68 -0.10 -22.89
CA ALA A 41 -4.36 0.39 -23.29
C ALA A 41 -4.35 1.93 -23.41
N GLN A 42 -5.37 2.52 -24.05
CA GLN A 42 -5.51 3.97 -24.14
C GLN A 42 -5.68 4.62 -22.76
N VAL A 43 -6.58 4.10 -21.93
CA VAL A 43 -6.85 4.60 -20.58
C VAL A 43 -5.59 4.55 -19.71
N ALA A 44 -4.78 3.50 -19.80
CA ALA A 44 -3.53 3.39 -19.04
C ALA A 44 -2.56 4.54 -19.36
N VAL A 45 -2.47 4.93 -20.62
CA VAL A 45 -1.64 6.08 -21.05
C VAL A 45 -2.24 7.39 -20.54
N GLU A 46 -3.54 7.61 -20.72
CA GLU A 46 -4.23 8.82 -20.27
C GLU A 46 -4.05 9.05 -18.75
N ILE A 47 -4.23 8.01 -17.95
CA ILE A 47 -4.00 8.06 -16.49
C ILE A 47 -2.55 8.45 -16.19
N SER A 48 -1.59 7.81 -16.86
CA SER A 48 -0.16 8.07 -16.61
C SER A 48 0.23 9.50 -16.97
N LEU A 49 -0.25 10.00 -18.10
CA LEU A 49 -0.03 11.38 -18.53
C LEU A 49 -0.65 12.38 -17.55
N GLY A 50 -1.88 12.12 -17.07
CA GLY A 50 -2.54 12.95 -16.08
C GLY A 50 -1.82 12.99 -14.72
N LEU A 51 -1.06 11.93 -14.39
CA LEU A 51 -0.27 11.88 -13.16
C LEU A 51 1.06 12.65 -13.24
N ILE A 52 1.55 13.04 -14.41
CA ILE A 52 2.87 13.69 -14.57
C ILE A 52 2.98 14.90 -13.63
N GLY A 53 2.03 15.83 -13.68
CA GLY A 53 2.07 17.06 -12.88
C GLY A 53 2.01 16.78 -11.38
N ILE A 54 1.14 15.86 -10.96
CA ILE A 54 0.92 15.53 -9.56
C ILE A 54 2.16 14.80 -9.00
N LEU A 55 2.73 13.83 -9.72
CA LEU A 55 3.96 13.13 -9.34
C LEU A 55 5.15 14.10 -9.28
N SER A 56 5.30 14.97 -10.28
CA SER A 56 6.36 15.98 -10.29
C SER A 56 6.27 16.89 -9.06
N PHE A 57 5.07 17.37 -8.73
CA PHE A 57 4.86 18.22 -7.55
C PHE A 57 5.27 17.49 -6.25
N TRP A 58 4.72 16.31 -6.01
CA TRP A 58 4.97 15.59 -4.76
C TRP A 58 6.40 15.11 -4.63
N LEU A 59 7.04 14.61 -5.69
CA LEU A 59 8.44 14.22 -5.65
C LEU A 59 9.37 15.42 -5.49
N GLY A 60 9.00 16.59 -6.00
CA GLY A 60 9.67 17.85 -5.69
C GLY A 60 9.63 18.18 -4.20
N ILE A 61 8.47 18.07 -3.55
CA ILE A 61 8.33 18.27 -2.09
C ILE A 61 9.11 17.20 -1.32
N LEU A 62 9.03 15.93 -1.71
CA LEU A 62 9.73 14.82 -1.06
C LEU A 62 11.25 15.00 -1.14
N LYS A 63 11.78 15.54 -2.23
CA LYS A 63 13.21 15.85 -2.38
C LYS A 63 13.68 16.90 -1.37
N ILE A 64 12.87 17.92 -1.11
CA ILE A 64 13.17 18.91 -0.06
C ILE A 64 13.14 18.24 1.34
N ILE A 65 12.20 17.31 1.59
CA ILE A 65 12.13 16.55 2.87
C ILE A 65 13.41 15.75 3.09
N GLU A 66 13.91 15.07 2.05
CA GLU A 66 15.16 14.30 2.12
C GLU A 66 16.33 15.18 2.55
N GLU A 67 16.55 16.30 1.87
CA GLU A 67 17.67 17.21 2.12
C GLU A 67 17.58 17.98 3.45
N THR A 68 16.35 18.26 3.91
CA THR A 68 16.13 18.95 5.20
C THR A 68 16.27 18.03 6.43
N GLY A 69 16.54 16.75 6.25
CA GLY A 69 16.77 15.80 7.34
C GLY A 69 15.56 15.61 8.28
N ILE A 70 14.36 15.83 7.79
CA ILE A 70 13.13 15.59 8.57
C ILE A 70 13.04 14.11 8.97
N ALA A 71 13.34 13.18 8.04
CA ALA A 71 13.36 11.74 8.32
C ALA A 71 14.36 11.38 9.44
N GLN A 72 15.55 12.01 9.46
CA GLN A 72 16.56 11.82 10.50
C GLN A 72 16.08 12.29 11.88
N LYS A 73 15.27 13.36 11.95
CA LYS A 73 14.68 13.83 13.22
C LYS A 73 13.65 12.86 13.77
N ILE A 74 12.81 12.30 12.90
CA ILE A 74 11.86 11.24 13.26
C ILE A 74 12.62 10.01 13.74
N SER A 75 13.67 9.60 13.00
CA SER A 75 14.53 8.48 13.33
C SER A 75 15.10 8.56 14.75
N LYS A 76 15.60 9.71 15.19
CA LYS A 76 16.11 9.88 16.57
C LYS A 76 15.06 9.57 17.64
N LYS A 77 13.79 9.89 17.42
CA LYS A 77 12.69 9.60 18.35
C LYS A 77 12.28 8.12 18.37
N LEU A 78 12.42 7.42 17.25
CA LEU A 78 12.06 6.01 17.13
C LEU A 78 13.19 5.06 17.57
N SER A 79 14.45 5.51 17.56
CA SER A 79 15.62 4.68 17.86
C SER A 79 15.51 3.90 19.19
N PRO A 80 15.03 4.46 20.32
CA PRO A 80 14.90 3.71 21.55
C PRO A 80 13.96 2.50 21.46
N LEU A 81 12.92 2.58 20.62
CA LEU A 81 11.99 1.47 20.38
C LEU A 81 12.71 0.33 19.64
N PHE A 82 13.42 0.66 18.56
CA PHE A 82 14.10 -0.34 17.73
C PHE A 82 15.23 -1.06 18.46
N LYS A 83 15.93 -0.40 19.36
CA LYS A 83 16.93 -1.03 20.26
C LYS A 83 16.32 -2.15 21.13
N ILE A 84 15.07 -2.00 21.53
CA ILE A 84 14.36 -2.96 22.38
C ILE A 84 13.87 -4.16 21.56
N ILE A 85 13.36 -3.93 20.34
CA ILE A 85 12.73 -4.97 19.53
C ILE A 85 13.74 -5.76 18.69
N MET A 86 14.91 -5.20 18.37
CA MET A 86 15.99 -5.84 17.59
C MET A 86 17.03 -6.50 18.51
N LYS A 87 16.64 -7.55 19.25
CA LYS A 87 17.46 -8.18 20.29
C LYS A 87 18.81 -8.72 19.83
N ASP A 88 18.87 -9.21 18.58
CA ASP A 88 20.06 -9.86 18.02
C ASP A 88 21.04 -8.82 17.43
N VAL A 89 20.74 -7.54 17.56
CA VAL A 89 21.54 -6.45 16.99
C VAL A 89 22.10 -5.59 18.13
N PRO A 90 23.43 -5.37 18.20
CA PRO A 90 24.01 -4.48 19.19
C PRO A 90 23.39 -3.08 19.19
N GLU A 91 23.10 -2.52 20.36
CA GLU A 91 22.40 -1.23 20.49
C GLU A 91 23.07 -0.06 19.77
N ASN A 92 24.39 -0.10 19.66
CA ASN A 92 25.20 0.93 18.94
C ASN A 92 25.47 0.55 17.49
N SER A 93 24.82 -0.48 16.96
CA SER A 93 24.98 -0.89 15.57
C SER A 93 24.46 0.17 14.60
N PRO A 94 25.18 0.45 13.51
CA PRO A 94 24.66 1.30 12.43
C PRO A 94 23.37 0.75 11.81
N ALA A 95 23.12 -0.56 11.90
CA ALA A 95 21.90 -1.18 11.41
C ALA A 95 20.64 -0.58 12.05
N ILE A 96 20.66 -0.32 13.37
CA ILE A 96 19.53 0.31 14.07
C ILE A 96 19.20 1.67 13.46
N SER A 97 20.21 2.51 13.24
CA SER A 97 20.00 3.85 12.66
C SER A 97 19.44 3.75 11.24
N THR A 98 19.94 2.82 10.44
CA THR A 98 19.51 2.61 9.05
C THR A 98 18.09 2.04 8.98
N ILE A 99 17.74 1.09 9.85
CA ILE A 99 16.37 0.55 9.99
C ILE A 99 15.39 1.68 10.32
N VAL A 100 15.72 2.47 11.33
CA VAL A 100 14.83 3.55 11.78
C VAL A 100 14.71 4.65 10.72
N LEU A 101 15.76 4.92 9.96
CA LEU A 101 15.70 5.84 8.83
C LEU A 101 14.79 5.30 7.71
N ASN A 102 14.90 4.03 7.37
CA ASN A 102 14.00 3.37 6.41
C ASN A 102 12.54 3.45 6.86
N MET A 103 12.26 3.11 8.13
CA MET A 103 10.90 3.22 8.68
C MET A 103 10.37 4.66 8.67
N SER A 104 11.24 5.64 8.94
CA SER A 104 10.86 7.05 8.88
C SER A 104 10.57 7.52 7.45
N ALA A 105 11.31 7.00 6.47
CA ALA A 105 11.06 7.27 5.06
C ALA A 105 9.72 6.66 4.61
N ASN A 106 9.47 5.41 4.94
CA ASN A 106 8.17 4.75 4.64
C ASN A 106 7.00 5.51 5.29
N PHE A 107 7.15 5.92 6.56
CA PHE A 107 6.14 6.71 7.25
C PHE A 107 5.78 8.01 6.53
N LEU A 108 6.76 8.65 5.90
CA LEU A 108 6.58 9.88 5.12
C LEU A 108 6.14 9.63 3.68
N GLY A 109 6.03 8.38 3.23
CA GLY A 109 5.70 8.02 1.85
C GLY A 109 6.86 8.25 0.86
N LEU A 110 8.12 8.21 1.35
CA LEU A 110 9.34 8.37 0.57
C LEU A 110 9.78 7.02 -0.04
N ASP A 111 8.96 6.38 -0.83
CA ASP A 111 9.19 5.02 -1.35
C ASP A 111 10.53 4.88 -2.08
N ASN A 112 10.91 5.89 -2.88
CA ASN A 112 12.17 5.91 -3.64
C ASN A 112 13.40 5.95 -2.73
N ALA A 113 13.34 6.68 -1.61
CA ALA A 113 14.41 6.76 -0.63
C ALA A 113 14.40 5.58 0.35
N ALA A 114 13.22 5.04 0.66
CA ALA A 114 13.05 3.96 1.62
C ALA A 114 13.72 2.67 1.14
N THR A 115 13.54 2.28 -0.13
CA THR A 115 14.08 1.00 -0.66
C THR A 115 15.60 0.90 -0.58
N PRO A 116 16.43 1.84 -1.07
CA PRO A 116 17.88 1.77 -0.95
C PRO A 116 18.35 1.73 0.51
N VAL A 117 17.72 2.51 1.39
CA VAL A 117 18.02 2.50 2.83
C VAL A 117 17.66 1.17 3.46
N GLY A 118 16.54 0.56 3.05
CA GLY A 118 16.13 -0.77 3.50
C GLY A 118 17.10 -1.88 3.08
N LEU A 119 17.60 -1.83 1.84
CA LEU A 119 18.63 -2.77 1.36
C LEU A 119 19.91 -2.65 2.20
N LYS A 120 20.39 -1.42 2.43
CA LYS A 120 21.53 -1.18 3.31
C LYS A 120 21.30 -1.68 4.73
N ALA A 121 20.09 -1.55 5.28
CA ALA A 121 19.74 -2.10 6.58
C ALA A 121 19.84 -3.63 6.58
N MET A 122 19.36 -4.30 5.53
CA MET A 122 19.45 -5.76 5.39
C MET A 122 20.90 -6.24 5.27
N GLU A 123 21.75 -5.54 4.50
CA GLU A 123 23.19 -5.84 4.42
C GLU A 123 23.87 -5.71 5.80
N GLN A 124 23.57 -4.65 6.54
CA GLN A 124 24.09 -4.46 7.88
C GLN A 124 23.58 -5.51 8.87
N LEU A 125 22.32 -5.91 8.80
CA LEU A 125 21.77 -7.00 9.60
C LEU A 125 22.44 -8.35 9.27
N GLN A 126 22.80 -8.55 8.00
CA GLN A 126 23.48 -9.77 7.55
C GLN A 126 24.86 -9.94 8.18
N THR A 127 25.53 -8.86 8.59
CA THR A 127 26.81 -8.95 9.30
C THR A 127 26.69 -9.64 10.65
N TYR A 128 25.56 -9.46 11.34
CA TYR A 128 25.25 -10.09 12.64
C TYR A 128 24.57 -11.45 12.51
N ASN A 129 24.17 -11.84 11.30
CA ASN A 129 23.53 -13.13 11.09
C ASN A 129 24.55 -14.28 11.09
N THR A 130 24.39 -15.22 11.98
CA THR A 130 25.28 -16.38 12.11
C THR A 130 25.04 -17.44 11.01
N LYS A 131 23.79 -17.53 10.49
CA LYS A 131 23.40 -18.45 9.43
C LYS A 131 23.16 -17.67 8.14
N LYS A 132 24.14 -17.65 7.25
CA LYS A 132 24.13 -16.75 6.07
C LYS A 132 23.05 -17.04 5.05
N ASP A 133 22.51 -18.24 4.98
CA ASP A 133 21.45 -18.68 4.06
C ASP A 133 20.03 -18.65 4.69
N GLU A 134 19.93 -18.41 6.01
CA GLU A 134 18.69 -18.43 6.78
C GLU A 134 18.41 -17.04 7.39
N ALA A 135 17.18 -16.56 7.31
CA ALA A 135 16.80 -15.26 7.86
C ALA A 135 16.93 -15.21 9.39
N SER A 136 17.59 -14.19 9.93
CA SER A 136 17.65 -13.94 11.37
C SER A 136 16.32 -13.34 11.88
N ASP A 137 16.12 -13.37 13.20
CA ASP A 137 14.93 -12.81 13.82
C ASP A 137 14.81 -11.30 13.58
N ALA A 138 15.90 -10.55 13.63
CA ALA A 138 15.92 -9.12 13.33
C ALA A 138 15.55 -8.84 11.86
N GLN A 139 16.08 -9.62 10.91
CA GLN A 139 15.76 -9.49 9.49
C GLN A 139 14.29 -9.79 9.19
N ILE A 140 13.73 -10.82 9.84
CA ILE A 140 12.30 -11.16 9.70
C ILE A 140 11.42 -10.03 10.25
N LEU A 141 11.72 -9.53 11.45
CA LEU A 141 10.97 -8.42 12.03
C LEU A 141 11.02 -7.19 11.16
N PHE A 142 12.21 -6.82 10.67
CA PHE A 142 12.38 -5.67 9.78
C PHE A 142 11.59 -5.82 8.47
N MET A 143 11.64 -7.02 7.86
CA MET A 143 10.87 -7.31 6.65
C MET A 143 9.36 -7.17 6.88
N ILE A 144 8.83 -7.68 8.00
CA ILE A 144 7.40 -7.63 8.32
C ILE A 144 6.95 -6.19 8.59
N LEU A 145 7.76 -5.40 9.28
CA LEU A 145 7.47 -3.98 9.48
C LEU A 145 7.42 -3.20 8.16
N ASN A 146 8.24 -3.57 7.16
CA ASN A 146 8.16 -2.99 5.82
C ASN A 146 6.95 -3.51 5.04
N ALA A 147 6.62 -4.80 5.13
CA ALA A 147 5.48 -5.39 4.44
C ALA A 147 4.13 -4.85 4.98
N SER A 148 4.03 -4.60 6.29
CA SER A 148 2.83 -4.01 6.91
C SER A 148 2.79 -2.48 6.83
N SER A 149 3.86 -1.88 6.45
CA SER A 149 4.26 -0.46 6.40
C SER A 149 3.18 0.57 6.75
N ILE A 150 3.37 1.28 7.85
CA ILE A 150 2.54 2.47 8.14
C ILE A 150 2.97 3.59 7.21
N THR A 151 2.16 3.86 6.21
CA THR A 151 2.29 5.06 5.38
C THR A 151 1.37 6.13 5.96
N PHE A 152 1.96 7.15 6.60
CA PHE A 152 1.18 8.26 7.18
C PHE A 152 0.55 9.11 6.09
N ILE A 153 1.20 9.25 4.94
CA ILE A 153 0.70 10.06 3.82
C ILE A 153 0.61 9.19 2.57
N PRO A 154 -0.57 8.61 2.26
CA PRO A 154 -0.78 7.72 1.13
C PRO A 154 -0.93 8.48 -0.19
N ILE A 155 0.07 9.33 -0.53
CA ILE A 155 0.03 10.25 -1.66
C ILE A 155 -0.38 9.55 -2.95
N THR A 156 0.21 8.40 -3.24
CA THR A 156 -0.04 7.64 -4.46
C THR A 156 -1.53 7.31 -4.65
N ILE A 157 -2.22 6.89 -3.59
CA ILE A 157 -3.65 6.57 -3.65
C ILE A 157 -4.48 7.83 -3.87
N LEU A 158 -4.16 8.90 -3.13
CA LEU A 158 -4.86 10.18 -3.26
C LEU A 158 -4.73 10.75 -4.68
N MET A 159 -3.54 10.60 -5.29
CA MET A 159 -3.29 11.01 -6.68
C MET A 159 -4.16 10.24 -7.68
N TYR A 160 -4.22 8.90 -7.56
CA TYR A 160 -5.07 8.10 -8.45
C TYR A 160 -6.54 8.43 -8.26
N ARG A 161 -7.02 8.62 -7.02
CA ARG A 161 -8.40 9.04 -6.76
C ARG A 161 -8.70 10.41 -7.40
N ALA A 162 -7.79 11.38 -7.26
CA ALA A 162 -7.93 12.70 -7.90
C ALA A 162 -7.96 12.58 -9.44
N GLN A 163 -7.06 11.78 -10.03
CA GLN A 163 -7.00 11.55 -11.46
C GLN A 163 -8.26 10.85 -12.00
N MET A 164 -8.86 9.97 -11.19
CA MET A 164 -10.11 9.28 -11.53
C MET A 164 -11.37 10.11 -11.26
N GLY A 165 -11.22 11.37 -10.86
CA GLY A 165 -12.33 12.32 -10.69
C GLY A 165 -13.11 12.19 -9.40
N ALA A 166 -12.51 11.63 -8.33
CA ALA A 166 -13.15 11.59 -7.01
C ALA A 166 -13.43 13.01 -6.51
N LEU A 167 -14.64 13.24 -6.00
CA LEU A 167 -15.06 14.54 -5.43
C LEU A 167 -14.22 14.94 -4.21
N ARG A 168 -13.82 13.96 -3.43
CA ARG A 168 -12.98 14.12 -2.22
C ARG A 168 -11.86 13.08 -2.22
N PRO A 169 -10.77 13.30 -2.98
CA PRO A 169 -9.70 12.29 -3.08
C PRO A 169 -9.09 11.87 -1.74
N THR A 170 -9.14 12.74 -0.75
CA THR A 170 -8.55 12.56 0.60
C THR A 170 -9.50 11.96 1.64
N ASP A 171 -10.73 11.62 1.29
CA ASP A 171 -11.70 11.01 2.22
C ASP A 171 -11.27 9.64 2.75
N VAL A 172 -10.44 8.91 2.00
CA VAL A 172 -9.82 7.62 2.39
C VAL A 172 -8.65 7.77 3.35
N PHE A 173 -8.25 9.00 3.71
CA PHE A 173 -7.04 9.25 4.51
C PHE A 173 -7.09 8.58 5.88
N ILE A 174 -8.11 8.86 6.70
CA ILE A 174 -8.26 8.25 8.02
C ILE A 174 -8.53 6.74 7.93
N PRO A 175 -9.42 6.25 7.05
CA PRO A 175 -9.59 4.81 6.81
C PRO A 175 -8.28 4.08 6.53
N ILE A 176 -7.43 4.60 5.66
CA ILE A 176 -6.12 4.00 5.36
C ILE A 176 -5.24 3.99 6.61
N LEU A 177 -5.16 5.09 7.36
CA LEU A 177 -4.35 5.15 8.58
C LEU A 177 -4.79 4.12 9.63
N ILE A 178 -6.09 3.90 9.80
CA ILE A 178 -6.61 2.87 10.70
C ILE A 178 -6.21 1.48 10.18
N ALA A 179 -6.48 1.19 8.91
CA ALA A 179 -6.23 -0.13 8.33
C ALA A 179 -4.73 -0.51 8.37
N THR A 180 -3.84 0.40 7.96
CA THR A 180 -2.39 0.16 8.01
C THR A 180 -1.84 0.07 9.44
N SER A 181 -2.44 0.81 10.39
CA SER A 181 -2.10 0.69 11.81
C SER A 181 -2.46 -0.68 12.37
N VAL A 182 -3.63 -1.22 12.01
CA VAL A 182 -4.03 -2.59 12.38
C VAL A 182 -3.09 -3.62 11.77
N SER A 183 -2.79 -3.51 10.49
CA SER A 183 -1.85 -4.40 9.78
C SER A 183 -0.50 -4.44 10.50
N THR A 184 0.09 -3.27 10.77
CA THR A 184 1.41 -3.18 11.43
C THR A 184 1.37 -3.68 12.88
N LEU A 185 0.32 -3.37 13.63
CA LEU A 185 0.17 -3.84 15.00
C LEU A 185 0.08 -5.37 15.04
N VAL A 186 -0.75 -5.97 14.20
CA VAL A 186 -0.92 -7.43 14.11
C VAL A 186 0.37 -8.10 13.60
N GLY A 187 1.00 -7.57 12.55
CA GLY A 187 2.27 -8.05 12.03
C GLY A 187 3.36 -8.02 13.09
N PHE A 188 3.53 -6.88 13.78
CA PHE A 188 4.48 -6.73 14.86
C PHE A 188 4.19 -7.70 16.03
N LEU A 189 2.96 -7.73 16.55
CA LEU A 189 2.62 -8.56 17.70
C LEU A 189 2.80 -10.06 17.41
N SER A 190 2.41 -10.51 16.22
CA SER A 190 2.55 -11.91 15.81
C SER A 190 4.01 -12.35 15.80
N VAL A 191 4.92 -11.50 15.29
CA VAL A 191 6.36 -11.77 15.30
C VAL A 191 6.97 -11.60 16.69
N ALA A 192 6.56 -10.57 17.43
CA ALA A 192 7.03 -10.33 18.80
C ALA A 192 6.74 -11.51 19.73
N ILE A 193 5.55 -12.11 19.61
CA ILE A 193 5.19 -13.34 20.34
C ILE A 193 6.09 -14.51 19.89
N LYS A 194 6.26 -14.70 18.58
CA LYS A 194 7.10 -15.78 18.02
C LYS A 194 8.56 -15.68 18.46
N GLN A 195 9.10 -14.45 18.49
CA GLN A 195 10.49 -14.15 18.89
C GLN A 195 10.63 -13.95 20.40
N ARG A 196 9.56 -14.11 21.17
CA ARG A 196 9.55 -13.91 22.62
C ARG A 196 10.12 -12.54 23.04
N ILE A 197 9.73 -11.47 22.29
CA ILE A 197 10.09 -10.10 22.66
C ILE A 197 9.34 -9.74 23.95
N ASN A 198 10.02 -9.07 24.88
CA ASN A 198 9.40 -8.68 26.16
C ASN A 198 8.39 -7.54 25.98
N LEU A 199 7.13 -7.89 25.74
CA LEU A 199 6.02 -6.94 25.55
C LEU A 199 5.70 -6.12 26.80
N LYS A 200 6.20 -6.54 28.00
CA LYS A 200 6.02 -5.80 29.25
C LYS A 200 7.03 -4.65 29.43
N ASN A 201 7.99 -4.48 28.50
CA ASN A 201 8.90 -3.34 28.53
C ASN A 201 8.10 -2.03 28.48
N LYS A 202 8.35 -1.10 29.41
CA LYS A 202 7.57 0.15 29.58
C LYS A 202 7.55 1.02 28.30
N ILE A 203 8.65 1.08 27.54
CA ILE A 203 8.73 1.86 26.32
C ILE A 203 7.88 1.18 25.23
N LEU A 204 8.08 -0.12 25.03
CA LEU A 204 7.33 -0.89 24.04
C LEU A 204 5.83 -0.88 24.33
N LEU A 205 5.46 -1.08 25.60
CA LEU A 205 4.05 -1.06 26.04
C LEU A 205 3.40 0.30 25.77
N LYS A 206 4.11 1.42 25.99
CA LYS A 206 3.59 2.75 25.67
C LYS A 206 3.31 2.91 24.17
N TRP A 207 4.17 2.38 23.31
CA TRP A 207 3.96 2.41 21.87
C TRP A 207 2.78 1.55 21.44
N ILE A 208 2.68 0.31 21.95
CA ILE A 208 1.55 -0.58 21.66
C ILE A 208 0.23 0.05 22.12
N LEU A 209 0.18 0.56 23.36
CA LEU A 209 -1.00 1.22 23.88
C LEU A 209 -1.34 2.49 23.09
N GLY A 210 -0.34 3.26 22.66
CA GLY A 210 -0.53 4.43 21.80
C GLY A 210 -1.20 4.06 20.46
N PHE A 211 -0.75 2.98 19.80
CA PHE A 211 -1.37 2.47 18.59
C PHE A 211 -2.80 1.98 18.82
N VAL A 212 -3.02 1.19 19.85
CA VAL A 212 -4.35 0.67 20.19
C VAL A 212 -5.30 1.83 20.51
N LEU A 213 -4.86 2.80 21.31
CA LEU A 213 -5.67 3.99 21.64
C LEU A 213 -5.95 4.83 20.38
N PHE A 214 -4.98 5.02 19.50
CA PHE A 214 -5.20 5.73 18.24
C PHE A 214 -6.29 5.04 17.41
N ILE A 215 -6.20 3.72 17.20
CA ILE A 215 -7.20 2.94 16.45
C ILE A 215 -8.57 3.05 17.11
N LEU A 216 -8.66 2.84 18.44
CA LEU A 216 -9.92 2.86 19.17
C LEU A 216 -10.54 4.26 19.19
N LEU A 217 -9.78 5.29 19.56
CA LEU A 217 -10.31 6.66 19.69
C LEU A 217 -10.73 7.23 18.34
N THR A 218 -9.97 6.96 17.27
CA THR A 218 -10.37 7.38 15.92
C THR A 218 -11.61 6.62 15.48
N SER A 219 -11.67 5.30 15.65
CA SER A 219 -12.85 4.50 15.25
C SER A 219 -14.09 4.91 16.04
N ILE A 220 -14.02 5.03 17.37
CA ILE A 220 -15.15 5.43 18.20
C ILE A 220 -15.56 6.88 17.89
N GLY A 221 -14.59 7.78 17.71
CA GLY A 221 -14.86 9.18 17.37
C GLY A 221 -15.63 9.31 16.04
N PHE A 222 -15.25 8.53 15.03
CA PHE A 222 -15.97 8.56 13.76
C PHE A 222 -17.33 7.85 13.82
N LEU A 223 -17.48 6.79 14.64
CA LEU A 223 -18.80 6.16 14.85
C LEU A 223 -19.80 7.10 15.55
N ALA A 224 -19.32 8.01 16.37
CA ALA A 224 -20.16 9.02 17.05
C ALA A 224 -20.59 10.17 16.11
N VAL A 225 -20.08 10.25 14.90
CA VAL A 225 -20.39 11.28 13.91
C VAL A 225 -21.41 10.73 12.90
N ASP A 226 -22.32 11.59 12.44
CA ASP A 226 -23.26 11.26 11.38
C ASP A 226 -22.52 10.81 10.12
N TYR A 227 -23.02 9.79 9.46
CA TYR A 227 -22.45 9.16 8.27
C TYR A 227 -22.00 10.17 7.20
N GLU A 228 -22.88 11.11 6.82
CA GLU A 228 -22.57 12.11 5.77
C GLU A 228 -21.36 12.99 6.09
N LYS A 229 -21.10 13.20 7.39
CA LYS A 229 -19.97 14.03 7.86
C LYS A 229 -18.67 13.26 7.98
N ARG A 230 -18.69 11.92 8.10
CA ARG A 230 -17.47 11.10 8.30
C ARG A 230 -16.48 11.27 7.17
N LEU A 231 -16.94 11.11 5.92
CA LEU A 231 -16.11 11.30 4.73
C LEU A 231 -15.59 12.74 4.61
N GLN A 232 -16.46 13.72 4.91
CA GLN A 232 -16.08 15.13 4.89
C GLN A 232 -15.00 15.44 5.92
N ILE A 233 -15.14 14.98 7.17
CA ILE A 233 -14.16 15.20 8.22
C ILE A 233 -12.84 14.50 7.89
N SER A 234 -12.88 13.26 7.40
CA SER A 234 -11.66 12.56 6.94
C SER A 234 -10.94 13.33 5.85
N SER A 235 -11.69 13.86 4.88
CA SER A 235 -11.14 14.69 3.81
C SER A 235 -10.54 16.00 4.33
N ILE A 236 -11.21 16.70 5.25
CA ILE A 236 -10.69 17.93 5.87
C ILE A 236 -9.38 17.64 6.61
N ILE A 237 -9.33 16.57 7.41
CA ILE A 237 -8.12 16.18 8.14
C ILE A 237 -6.99 15.85 7.17
N GLY A 238 -7.27 15.05 6.12
CA GLY A 238 -6.28 14.71 5.11
C GLY A 238 -5.73 15.95 4.40
N ASN A 239 -6.60 16.83 3.94
CA ASN A 239 -6.20 18.09 3.29
C ASN A 239 -5.37 18.99 4.23
N LEU A 240 -5.79 19.13 5.48
CA LEU A 240 -5.06 19.91 6.49
C LEU A 240 -3.65 19.34 6.73
N ILE A 241 -3.53 18.02 6.86
CA ILE A 241 -2.23 17.36 7.06
C ILE A 241 -1.31 17.59 5.85
N LEU A 242 -1.83 17.49 4.62
CA LEU A 242 -1.04 17.75 3.41
C LEU A 242 -0.56 19.20 3.35
N ILE A 243 -1.43 20.18 3.64
CA ILE A 243 -1.08 21.61 3.67
C ILE A 243 -0.04 21.88 4.76
N LEU A 244 -0.25 21.34 5.97
CA LEU A 244 0.69 21.50 7.08
C LEU A 244 2.05 20.86 6.78
N LEU A 245 2.07 19.69 6.12
CA LEU A 245 3.31 19.06 5.68
C LEU A 245 4.09 20.00 4.76
N ILE A 246 3.44 20.52 3.70
CA ILE A 246 4.08 21.47 2.78
C ILE A 246 4.60 22.69 3.55
N GLY A 247 3.80 23.27 4.45
CA GLY A 247 4.21 24.39 5.28
C GLY A 247 5.44 24.10 6.16
N ILE A 248 5.45 22.94 6.83
CA ILE A 248 6.59 22.49 7.65
C ILE A 248 7.86 22.30 6.80
N VAL A 249 7.70 21.73 5.61
CA VAL A 249 8.83 21.53 4.68
C VAL A 249 9.41 22.86 4.24
N MET A 250 8.57 23.82 3.84
CA MET A 250 9.01 25.15 3.41
C MET A 250 9.68 25.93 4.55
N LEU A 251 9.09 25.93 5.74
CA LEU A 251 9.69 26.58 6.92
C LEU A 251 11.02 25.93 7.31
N THR A 252 11.13 24.61 7.20
CA THR A 252 12.38 23.90 7.48
C THR A 252 13.46 24.22 6.45
N ALA A 253 13.08 24.31 5.18
CA ALA A 253 13.98 24.70 4.09
C ALA A 253 14.53 26.12 4.29
N ILE A 254 13.68 27.08 4.66
CA ILE A 254 14.10 28.45 5.00
C ILE A 254 15.07 28.43 6.18
N LYS A 255 14.71 27.72 7.26
CA LYS A 255 15.55 27.65 8.48
C LYS A 255 16.95 27.07 8.20
N GLN A 256 17.02 26.09 7.31
CA GLN A 256 18.28 25.42 6.95
C GLN A 256 19.00 26.08 5.78
N LYS A 257 18.40 27.12 5.18
CA LYS A 257 18.96 27.85 4.04
C LYS A 257 19.28 26.96 2.84
N VAL A 258 18.45 25.90 2.64
CA VAL A 258 18.62 25.03 1.46
C VAL A 258 18.01 25.70 0.23
N LYS A 259 18.53 25.35 -0.95
CA LYS A 259 18.04 25.86 -2.24
C LYS A 259 16.77 25.08 -2.65
N ALA A 260 15.68 25.35 -1.94
CA ALA A 260 14.42 24.57 -2.04
C ALA A 260 13.87 24.50 -3.48
N TYR A 261 14.02 25.59 -4.27
CA TYR A 261 13.55 25.60 -5.65
C TYR A 261 14.36 24.63 -6.55
N GLU A 262 15.70 24.63 -6.41
CA GLU A 262 16.56 23.71 -7.17
C GLU A 262 16.25 22.26 -6.82
N LEU A 263 16.15 21.95 -5.52
CA LEU A 263 15.77 20.63 -5.03
C LEU A 263 14.39 20.18 -5.53
N PHE A 264 13.42 21.12 -5.51
CA PHE A 264 12.09 20.86 -6.05
C PHE A 264 12.14 20.47 -7.52
N ILE A 265 12.88 21.23 -8.35
CA ILE A 265 13.02 20.96 -9.78
C ILE A 265 13.67 19.58 -10.02
N ASP A 266 14.68 19.22 -9.24
CA ASP A 266 15.32 17.90 -9.37
C ASP A 266 14.39 16.76 -9.01
N GLY A 267 13.63 16.88 -7.92
CA GLY A 267 12.58 15.92 -7.58
C GLY A 267 11.45 15.88 -8.60
N ALA A 268 11.06 17.04 -9.15
CA ALA A 268 10.02 17.13 -10.18
C ALA A 268 10.42 16.42 -11.48
N LYS A 269 11.69 16.51 -11.91
CA LYS A 269 12.22 15.73 -13.04
C LYS A 269 12.15 14.23 -12.78
N GLU A 270 12.44 13.80 -11.57
CA GLU A 270 12.29 12.39 -11.16
C GLU A 270 10.82 11.95 -11.25
N GLY A 271 9.87 12.80 -10.80
CA GLY A 271 8.43 12.56 -10.89
C GLY A 271 7.94 12.38 -12.32
N PHE A 272 8.41 13.21 -13.24
CA PHE A 272 8.15 13.07 -14.67
C PHE A 272 8.63 11.71 -15.20
N ASN A 273 9.88 11.35 -14.89
CA ASN A 273 10.46 10.09 -15.33
C ASN A 273 9.70 8.87 -14.78
N ILE A 274 9.24 8.93 -13.53
CA ILE A 274 8.44 7.87 -12.93
C ILE A 274 7.10 7.76 -13.62
N ALA A 275 6.41 8.87 -13.91
CA ALA A 275 5.14 8.85 -14.63
C ALA A 275 5.24 8.14 -15.99
N ILE A 276 6.32 8.36 -16.73
CA ILE A 276 6.56 7.65 -18.00
C ILE A 276 6.89 6.18 -17.76
N LYS A 277 7.74 5.87 -16.77
CA LYS A 277 8.14 4.49 -16.45
C LYS A 277 6.99 3.60 -16.02
N ILE A 278 5.93 4.14 -15.43
CA ILE A 278 4.77 3.33 -15.01
C ILE A 278 3.84 2.95 -16.16
N ILE A 279 3.90 3.63 -17.32
CA ILE A 279 3.01 3.37 -18.48
C ILE A 279 2.99 1.89 -18.87
N PRO A 280 4.14 1.23 -19.16
CA PRO A 280 4.12 -0.18 -19.57
C PRO A 280 3.49 -1.11 -18.53
N TYR A 281 3.70 -0.83 -17.25
CA TYR A 281 3.13 -1.62 -16.15
C TYR A 281 1.61 -1.43 -16.06
N LEU A 282 1.12 -0.20 -16.20
CA LEU A 282 -0.32 0.07 -16.20
C LEU A 282 -0.98 -0.53 -17.44
N VAL A 283 -0.41 -0.34 -18.63
CA VAL A 283 -0.92 -0.95 -19.87
C VAL A 283 -1.03 -2.46 -19.69
N SER A 284 0.05 -3.13 -19.27
CA SER A 284 0.08 -4.58 -19.14
C SER A 284 -0.99 -5.09 -18.17
N MET A 285 -1.16 -4.42 -17.03
CA MET A 285 -2.09 -4.87 -15.99
C MET A 285 -3.54 -4.47 -16.27
N LEU A 286 -3.81 -3.22 -16.69
CA LEU A 286 -5.17 -2.80 -17.02
C LEU A 286 -5.74 -3.56 -18.22
N VAL A 287 -4.91 -3.87 -19.23
CA VAL A 287 -5.35 -4.71 -20.36
C VAL A 287 -5.67 -6.12 -19.89
N ALA A 288 -4.79 -6.76 -19.09
CA ALA A 288 -5.03 -8.11 -18.59
C ALA A 288 -6.33 -8.20 -17.76
N ILE A 289 -6.55 -7.20 -16.88
CA ILE A 289 -7.75 -7.12 -16.04
C ILE A 289 -8.98 -6.84 -16.90
N GLY A 290 -8.89 -5.91 -17.85
CA GLY A 290 -9.99 -5.57 -18.75
C GLY A 290 -10.42 -6.76 -19.61
N VAL A 291 -9.46 -7.53 -20.13
CA VAL A 291 -9.72 -8.79 -20.86
C VAL A 291 -10.38 -9.83 -19.95
N LEU A 292 -9.89 -9.98 -18.71
CA LEU A 292 -10.46 -10.91 -17.72
C LEU A 292 -11.90 -10.54 -17.36
N ARG A 293 -12.20 -9.25 -17.23
CA ARG A 293 -13.58 -8.76 -16.99
C ARG A 293 -14.46 -8.94 -18.23
N ALA A 294 -13.97 -8.53 -19.40
CA ALA A 294 -14.71 -8.65 -20.65
C ALA A 294 -15.07 -10.11 -20.99
N SER A 295 -14.24 -11.07 -20.54
CA SER A 295 -14.54 -12.51 -20.64
C SER A 295 -15.59 -13.01 -19.65
N GLY A 296 -16.17 -12.16 -18.77
CA GLY A 296 -17.13 -12.54 -17.75
C GLY A 296 -16.58 -13.40 -16.60
N PHE A 297 -15.33 -13.87 -16.68
CA PHE A 297 -14.76 -14.77 -15.67
C PHE A 297 -14.66 -14.10 -14.29
N LEU A 298 -14.25 -12.84 -14.24
CA LEU A 298 -14.17 -12.10 -12.98
C LEU A 298 -15.56 -11.95 -12.33
N ASP A 299 -16.57 -11.67 -13.14
CA ASP A 299 -17.95 -11.52 -12.66
C ASP A 299 -18.55 -12.84 -12.16
N ILE A 300 -18.18 -13.97 -12.76
CA ILE A 300 -18.55 -15.31 -12.26
C ILE A 300 -18.00 -15.50 -10.83
N ILE A 301 -16.73 -15.19 -10.58
CA ILE A 301 -16.13 -15.34 -9.25
C ILE A 301 -16.80 -14.38 -8.26
N ILE A 302 -16.94 -13.11 -8.62
CA ILE A 302 -17.58 -12.08 -7.79
C ILE A 302 -18.99 -12.50 -7.42
N ASN A 303 -19.80 -12.94 -8.39
CA ASN A 303 -21.17 -13.36 -8.18
C ASN A 303 -21.27 -14.65 -7.33
N ALA A 304 -20.36 -15.60 -7.49
CA ALA A 304 -20.29 -16.78 -6.64
C ALA A 304 -20.01 -16.41 -5.18
N ILE A 305 -19.05 -15.48 -4.94
CA ILE A 305 -18.77 -15.00 -3.58
C ILE A 305 -19.96 -14.22 -3.01
N LYS A 306 -20.61 -13.36 -3.81
CA LYS A 306 -21.81 -12.63 -3.40
C LYS A 306 -22.96 -13.59 -3.05
N TYR A 307 -23.17 -14.64 -3.84
CA TYR A 307 -24.18 -15.66 -3.55
C TYR A 307 -23.94 -16.36 -2.20
N LEU A 308 -22.69 -16.77 -1.96
CA LEU A 308 -22.30 -17.38 -0.69
C LEU A 308 -22.45 -16.40 0.49
N GLY A 309 -22.03 -15.15 0.32
CA GLY A 309 -22.16 -14.13 1.36
C GLY A 309 -23.62 -13.82 1.69
N ASN A 310 -24.48 -13.69 0.67
CA ASN A 310 -25.91 -13.46 0.87
C ASN A 310 -26.60 -14.65 1.56
N SER A 311 -26.20 -15.88 1.26
CA SER A 311 -26.74 -17.08 1.93
C SER A 311 -26.35 -17.12 3.42
N LEU A 312 -25.28 -16.43 3.81
CA LEU A 312 -24.83 -16.28 5.19
C LEU A 312 -25.30 -14.95 5.84
N ASN A 313 -26.18 -14.19 5.18
CA ASN A 313 -26.65 -12.86 5.61
C ASN A 313 -25.49 -11.85 5.85
N ILE A 314 -24.40 -11.96 5.10
CA ILE A 314 -23.27 -11.02 5.15
C ILE A 314 -23.49 -9.93 4.10
N ASN A 315 -23.24 -8.67 4.47
CA ASN A 315 -23.24 -7.58 3.48
C ASN A 315 -22.08 -7.76 2.48
N VAL A 316 -22.42 -7.92 1.21
CA VAL A 316 -21.48 -8.29 0.13
C VAL A 316 -20.99 -7.12 -0.71
N SER A 317 -21.27 -5.87 -0.32
CA SER A 317 -20.86 -4.68 -1.09
C SER A 317 -19.34 -4.57 -1.26
N PHE A 318 -18.56 -5.15 -0.35
CA PHE A 318 -17.08 -5.16 -0.41
C PHE A 318 -16.53 -6.11 -1.48
N VAL A 319 -17.34 -7.06 -1.96
CA VAL A 319 -16.86 -8.15 -2.84
C VAL A 319 -16.28 -7.59 -4.15
N ASP A 320 -16.83 -6.50 -4.67
CA ASP A 320 -16.31 -5.83 -5.88
C ASP A 320 -14.92 -5.20 -5.67
N ALA A 321 -14.49 -4.98 -4.43
CA ALA A 321 -13.14 -4.51 -4.10
C ALA A 321 -12.14 -5.67 -3.85
N LEU A 322 -12.59 -6.93 -3.71
CA LEU A 322 -11.74 -8.08 -3.44
C LEU A 322 -10.65 -8.34 -4.49
N PRO A 323 -10.84 -8.08 -5.80
CA PRO A 323 -9.76 -8.23 -6.77
C PRO A 323 -8.50 -7.46 -6.37
N THR A 324 -8.62 -6.24 -5.83
CA THR A 324 -7.49 -5.47 -5.28
C THR A 324 -6.83 -6.20 -4.12
N ALA A 325 -7.62 -6.76 -3.19
CA ALA A 325 -7.12 -7.48 -2.03
C ALA A 325 -6.34 -8.75 -2.40
N ILE A 326 -6.85 -9.51 -3.36
CA ILE A 326 -6.23 -10.76 -3.83
C ILE A 326 -4.88 -10.49 -4.49
N ILE A 327 -4.79 -9.44 -5.30
CA ILE A 327 -3.57 -9.10 -6.05
C ILE A 327 -2.53 -8.40 -5.16
N LYS A 328 -2.93 -7.69 -4.11
CA LYS A 328 -2.06 -6.85 -3.29
C LYS A 328 -0.80 -7.54 -2.75
N PRO A 329 -0.84 -8.75 -2.16
CA PRO A 329 0.36 -9.43 -1.69
C PRO A 329 1.36 -9.75 -2.80
N PHE A 330 0.87 -9.96 -4.03
CA PHE A 330 1.67 -10.41 -5.18
C PHE A 330 2.26 -9.25 -5.98
N SER A 331 1.51 -8.16 -6.17
CA SER A 331 1.89 -7.06 -7.06
C SER A 331 1.26 -5.74 -6.64
N GLY A 332 2.09 -4.79 -6.22
CA GLY A 332 1.64 -3.43 -5.91
C GLY A 332 1.10 -2.67 -7.12
N SER A 333 1.72 -2.84 -8.29
CA SER A 333 1.24 -2.25 -9.55
C SER A 333 -0.05 -2.92 -10.03
N GLY A 334 -0.15 -4.25 -9.89
CA GLY A 334 -1.36 -5.00 -10.21
C GLY A 334 -2.54 -4.61 -9.32
N ALA A 335 -2.33 -4.49 -8.01
CA ALA A 335 -3.37 -4.05 -7.10
C ALA A 335 -3.82 -2.59 -7.36
N ARG A 336 -2.88 -1.70 -7.73
CA ARG A 336 -3.23 -0.35 -8.21
C ARG A 336 -4.09 -0.38 -9.47
N ALA A 337 -3.77 -1.22 -10.43
CA ALA A 337 -4.57 -1.37 -11.63
C ALA A 337 -5.97 -1.92 -11.32
N MET A 338 -6.11 -2.87 -10.39
CA MET A 338 -7.43 -3.33 -9.89
C MET A 338 -8.21 -2.21 -9.20
N MET A 339 -7.55 -1.39 -8.37
CA MET A 339 -8.18 -0.21 -7.74
C MET A 339 -8.68 0.79 -8.81
N ILE A 340 -7.88 1.08 -9.82
CA ILE A 340 -8.25 1.98 -10.92
C ILE A 340 -9.43 1.40 -11.71
N GLU A 341 -9.37 0.12 -12.05
CA GLU A 341 -10.44 -0.57 -12.75
C GLU A 341 -11.76 -0.54 -11.95
N THR A 342 -11.69 -0.76 -10.64
CA THR A 342 -12.86 -0.63 -9.76
C THR A 342 -13.44 0.79 -9.80
N MET A 343 -12.59 1.83 -9.80
CA MET A 343 -13.03 3.22 -9.94
C MET A 343 -13.67 3.49 -11.32
N GLN A 344 -13.15 2.91 -12.39
CA GLN A 344 -13.70 3.06 -13.74
C GLN A 344 -15.05 2.38 -13.90
N THR A 345 -15.20 1.21 -13.30
CA THR A 345 -16.41 0.39 -13.43
C THR A 345 -17.56 0.92 -12.57
N PHE A 346 -17.27 1.31 -11.33
CA PHE A 346 -18.30 1.67 -10.35
C PHE A 346 -18.36 3.18 -10.05
N GLY A 347 -17.40 3.97 -10.57
CA GLY A 347 -17.21 5.38 -10.24
C GLY A 347 -16.28 5.57 -9.04
N ALA A 348 -15.48 6.66 -9.06
CA ALA A 348 -14.43 6.92 -8.07
C ALA A 348 -14.96 7.15 -6.64
N ASP A 349 -16.21 7.63 -6.53
CA ASP A 349 -16.88 7.89 -5.25
C ASP A 349 -17.83 6.76 -4.81
N SER A 350 -17.82 5.60 -5.48
CA SER A 350 -18.59 4.43 -5.08
C SER A 350 -17.99 3.70 -3.87
N PHE A 351 -18.81 2.95 -3.13
CA PHE A 351 -18.31 2.11 -2.03
C PHE A 351 -17.22 1.11 -2.46
N PRO A 352 -17.36 0.36 -3.58
CA PRO A 352 -16.30 -0.52 -4.05
C PRO A 352 -14.97 0.22 -4.32
N ALA A 353 -15.01 1.40 -4.96
CA ALA A 353 -13.83 2.20 -5.25
C ALA A 353 -13.18 2.75 -3.97
N PHE A 354 -13.98 3.20 -3.01
CA PHE A 354 -13.52 3.62 -1.70
C PHE A 354 -12.84 2.45 -0.96
N CYS A 355 -13.51 1.31 -0.83
CA CYS A 355 -13.00 0.11 -0.18
C CYS A 355 -11.71 -0.40 -0.84
N SER A 356 -11.66 -0.45 -2.18
CA SER A 356 -10.48 -0.81 -2.96
C SER A 356 -9.30 0.14 -2.68
N SER A 357 -9.57 1.45 -2.54
CA SER A 357 -8.56 2.45 -2.19
C SER A 357 -8.01 2.23 -0.77
N VAL A 358 -8.86 1.93 0.20
CA VAL A 358 -8.44 1.63 1.58
C VAL A 358 -7.65 0.33 1.63
N ILE A 359 -8.07 -0.71 0.92
CA ILE A 359 -7.33 -1.98 0.78
C ILE A 359 -5.94 -1.73 0.19
N GLN A 360 -5.85 -0.94 -0.90
CA GLN A 360 -4.57 -0.62 -1.54
C GLN A 360 -3.60 0.05 -0.57
N GLY A 361 -4.09 0.88 0.34
CA GLY A 361 -3.29 1.60 1.35
C GLY A 361 -3.04 0.85 2.65
N SER A 362 -3.67 -0.31 2.86
CA SER A 362 -3.62 -1.01 4.15
C SER A 362 -2.32 -1.77 4.42
N THR A 363 -1.61 -2.19 3.36
CA THR A 363 -0.36 -2.98 3.41
C THR A 363 0.56 -2.64 2.25
N GLU A 364 1.81 -3.10 2.30
CA GLU A 364 2.70 -3.16 1.15
C GLU A 364 2.60 -4.52 0.42
N THR A 365 3.41 -4.69 -0.63
CA THR A 365 3.41 -5.91 -1.46
C THR A 365 4.35 -6.95 -0.84
N THR A 366 3.81 -7.85 -0.05
CA THR A 366 4.58 -8.83 0.75
C THR A 366 5.61 -9.61 -0.07
N PHE A 367 5.22 -10.20 -1.21
CA PHE A 367 6.17 -10.99 -2.01
C PHE A 367 7.27 -10.14 -2.65
N TYR A 368 6.97 -8.88 -3.01
CA TYR A 368 7.97 -7.95 -3.50
C TYR A 368 8.99 -7.59 -2.41
N VAL A 369 8.52 -7.18 -1.24
CA VAL A 369 9.39 -6.82 -0.10
C VAL A 369 10.27 -8.01 0.29
N LEU A 370 9.69 -9.21 0.37
CA LEU A 370 10.43 -10.43 0.68
C LEU A 370 11.53 -10.72 -0.36
N THR A 371 11.19 -10.64 -1.65
CA THR A 371 12.15 -10.92 -2.73
C THR A 371 13.28 -9.89 -2.78
N VAL A 372 12.95 -8.60 -2.64
CA VAL A 372 13.92 -7.52 -2.72
C VAL A 372 14.86 -7.56 -1.51
N TYR A 373 14.34 -7.71 -0.30
CA TYR A 373 15.15 -7.64 0.91
C TYR A 373 15.97 -8.90 1.16
N PHE A 374 15.36 -10.08 1.05
CA PHE A 374 16.10 -11.34 1.25
C PHE A 374 16.97 -11.70 0.03
N GLY A 375 16.49 -11.36 -1.17
CA GLY A 375 17.27 -11.56 -2.40
C GLY A 375 18.58 -10.78 -2.43
N ALA A 376 18.57 -9.52 -1.96
CA ALA A 376 19.77 -8.67 -1.93
C ALA A 376 20.91 -9.23 -1.06
N ILE A 377 20.59 -10.05 -0.07
CA ILE A 377 21.56 -10.65 0.86
C ILE A 377 21.65 -12.18 0.74
N ASN A 378 21.14 -12.74 -0.37
CA ASN A 378 21.20 -14.17 -0.71
C ASN A 378 20.58 -15.09 0.36
N ILE A 379 19.54 -14.67 1.07
CA ILE A 379 18.78 -15.54 1.97
C ILE A 379 17.80 -16.37 1.17
N SER A 380 17.95 -17.70 1.24
CA SER A 380 17.08 -18.70 0.61
C SER A 380 16.00 -19.23 1.56
N LYS A 381 16.31 -19.32 2.87
CA LYS A 381 15.40 -19.86 3.91
C LYS A 381 14.76 -18.72 4.68
N THR A 382 13.54 -18.35 4.31
CA THR A 382 12.80 -17.22 4.91
C THR A 382 12.16 -17.54 6.26
N ARG A 383 12.26 -18.79 6.74
CA ARG A 383 11.65 -19.26 8.00
C ARG A 383 10.14 -18.93 8.05
N TYR A 384 9.73 -18.26 9.11
CA TYR A 384 8.33 -17.85 9.31
C TYR A 384 7.97 -16.48 8.72
N ALA A 385 8.88 -15.81 8.01
CA ALA A 385 8.67 -14.44 7.49
C ALA A 385 7.43 -14.34 6.62
N LEU A 386 7.31 -15.19 5.59
CA LEU A 386 6.17 -15.18 4.67
C LEU A 386 4.84 -15.40 5.39
N LYS A 387 4.80 -16.36 6.33
CA LYS A 387 3.57 -16.68 7.08
C LYS A 387 3.03 -15.46 7.83
N TYR A 388 3.89 -14.75 8.57
CA TYR A 388 3.46 -13.61 9.39
C TYR A 388 3.25 -12.34 8.57
N ALA A 389 3.95 -12.19 7.44
CA ALA A 389 3.67 -11.10 6.51
C ALA A 389 2.28 -11.25 5.88
N LEU A 390 1.93 -12.44 5.38
CA LEU A 390 0.58 -12.71 4.85
C LEU A 390 -0.50 -12.60 5.94
N PHE A 391 -0.19 -12.95 7.18
CA PHE A 391 -1.11 -12.74 8.30
C PHE A 391 -1.35 -11.26 8.58
N SER A 392 -0.31 -10.44 8.47
CA SER A 392 -0.40 -8.98 8.53
C SER A 392 -1.22 -8.40 7.37
N ASP A 393 -1.02 -8.90 6.14
CA ASP A 393 -1.80 -8.50 4.97
C ASP A 393 -3.29 -8.79 5.18
N LEU A 394 -3.63 -10.00 5.62
CA LEU A 394 -5.01 -10.37 5.91
C LEU A 394 -5.63 -9.44 6.96
N ALA A 395 -4.91 -9.16 8.05
CA ALA A 395 -5.39 -8.25 9.09
C ALA A 395 -5.65 -6.83 8.54
N GLY A 396 -4.75 -6.32 7.69
CA GLY A 396 -4.89 -5.04 7.01
C GLY A 396 -6.10 -5.00 6.06
N ILE A 397 -6.28 -6.06 5.26
CA ILE A 397 -7.41 -6.18 4.33
C ILE A 397 -8.75 -6.24 5.08
N PHE A 398 -8.85 -7.08 6.13
CA PHE A 398 -10.07 -7.14 6.95
C PHE A 398 -10.36 -5.80 7.64
N ALA A 399 -9.34 -5.15 8.18
CA ALA A 399 -9.49 -3.82 8.76
C ALA A 399 -9.94 -2.79 7.72
N ALA A 400 -9.38 -2.83 6.49
CA ALA A 400 -9.77 -1.95 5.39
C ALA A 400 -11.24 -2.12 5.01
N ILE A 401 -11.73 -3.37 4.90
CA ILE A 401 -13.13 -3.66 4.62
C ILE A 401 -14.02 -3.15 5.77
N PHE A 402 -13.68 -3.49 7.01
CA PHE A 402 -14.45 -3.06 8.18
C PHE A 402 -14.53 -1.54 8.30
N VAL A 403 -13.41 -0.86 8.18
CA VAL A 403 -13.35 0.61 8.25
C VAL A 403 -14.08 1.25 7.08
N SER A 404 -14.04 0.64 5.89
CA SER A 404 -14.83 1.13 4.74
C SER A 404 -16.33 1.11 5.03
N TYR A 405 -16.85 0.03 5.62
CA TYR A 405 -18.25 0.03 6.08
C TYR A 405 -18.50 1.08 7.16
N MET A 406 -17.59 1.19 8.15
CA MET A 406 -17.74 2.18 9.21
C MET A 406 -17.85 3.63 8.68
N PHE A 407 -17.15 3.95 7.59
CA PHE A 407 -17.14 5.28 7.00
C PHE A 407 -18.22 5.50 5.95
N TYR A 408 -18.73 4.45 5.31
CA TYR A 408 -19.58 4.54 4.11
C TYR A 408 -21.00 4.01 4.30
N SER A 409 -21.31 3.28 5.39
CA SER A 409 -22.66 2.77 5.67
C SER A 409 -23.37 3.55 6.77
N ASN A 410 -24.69 3.67 6.60
CA ASN A 410 -25.60 4.16 7.64
C ASN A 410 -25.62 3.24 8.87
#